data_bd59fd4d5a11ae38e5841e2fa263f5fd
#
_entry.id   bd59fd4d5a11ae38e5841e2fa263f5fd
#
_cell.length_a   1.000
_cell.length_b   1.000
_cell.length_c   1.000
_cell.angle_alpha   90.00
_cell.angle_beta   90.00
_cell.angle_gamma   90.00
#
_symmetry.space_group_name_H-M   'P 1'
#
loop_
_entity.id
_entity.type
_entity.pdbx_description
1 polymer ?
#
loop_
_entity_poly.entity_id
_entity_poly.type
_entity_poly.pdbx_seq_one_letter_code
_entity_poly.pdbx_strand_id
1 'polypeptide(L)'
;MRLGEPQGRDERAGRRALLKRYYERLIGELGPQGWWPARTRLEVILGAILVQNTTWQNAYRALGRLRKAGLLRLSKLRKATRAELQSHIRPAGFFRQKSLTVWNFLDWLGRTYHGSLGRLFARPAAGLRRELLSLKGLGPETVDAILLYAGRQPFFVADAYTRRIMARHGLVPPTADYAAVQQFLHENLPADQALFNEFHALLVEVGKRYCKRQAPRCDQCPLQEFLPEKPHHDSRLGARVSRPLRSGQAARTVLAEAPAGARASVDGRTIQGR
;
A
#
# COMPACT_ATOMS: atom_id res chain seq x y z
N MET A 1 -26.63 -7.03 -36.11
CA MET A 1 -26.92 -8.14 -35.22
C MET A 1 -25.71 -8.31 -34.29
N ARG A 2 -25.74 -7.74 -33.07
CA ARG A 2 -24.63 -7.80 -32.09
C ARG A 2 -25.04 -8.77 -31.00
N LEU A 3 -24.52 -10.00 -31.05
CA LEU A 3 -24.64 -11.00 -30.01
C LEU A 3 -23.22 -11.36 -29.55
N GLY A 4 -22.72 -10.74 -28.51
CA GLY A 4 -21.39 -10.96 -27.98
C GLY A 4 -21.23 -10.54 -26.53
N GLU A 5 -22.19 -10.85 -25.62
CA GLU A 5 -22.07 -10.40 -24.21
C GLU A 5 -22.44 -11.38 -23.09
N PRO A 6 -22.80 -12.67 -23.25
CA PRO A 6 -23.09 -13.51 -22.09
C PRO A 6 -21.86 -14.05 -21.38
N GLN A 7 -20.83 -14.48 -22.12
CA GLN A 7 -19.64 -15.15 -21.54
C GLN A 7 -18.81 -14.26 -20.61
N GLY A 8 -18.63 -12.97 -20.94
CA GLY A 8 -17.85 -12.05 -20.13
C GLY A 8 -18.50 -11.66 -18.79
N ARG A 9 -19.84 -11.70 -18.70
CA ARG A 9 -20.57 -11.39 -17.45
C ARG A 9 -20.47 -12.55 -16.45
N ASP A 10 -20.52 -13.77 -16.93
CA ASP A 10 -20.44 -14.97 -16.08
C ASP A 10 -19.03 -15.16 -15.50
N GLU A 11 -18.00 -14.96 -16.31
CA GLU A 11 -16.61 -14.96 -15.83
C GLU A 11 -16.33 -13.88 -14.80
N ARG A 12 -16.88 -12.67 -14.97
CA ARG A 12 -16.71 -11.58 -14.02
C ARG A 12 -17.43 -11.87 -12.71
N ALA A 13 -18.62 -12.46 -12.76
CA ALA A 13 -19.35 -12.88 -11.57
C ALA A 13 -18.57 -13.95 -10.80
N GLY A 14 -17.99 -14.92 -11.50
CA GLY A 14 -17.12 -15.94 -10.92
C GLY A 14 -15.89 -15.37 -10.22
N ARG A 15 -15.20 -14.40 -10.85
CA ARG A 15 -14.03 -13.73 -10.25
C ARG A 15 -14.39 -12.93 -9.00
N ARG A 16 -15.52 -12.23 -8.99
CA ARG A 16 -16.03 -11.52 -7.83
C ARG A 16 -16.33 -12.45 -6.66
N ALA A 17 -17.03 -13.55 -6.95
CA ALA A 17 -17.34 -14.57 -5.95
C ALA A 17 -16.05 -15.19 -5.37
N LEU A 18 -15.06 -15.48 -6.22
CA LEU A 18 -13.78 -16.02 -5.79
C LEU A 18 -13.00 -15.04 -4.88
N LEU A 19 -12.87 -13.77 -5.26
CA LEU A 19 -12.18 -12.77 -4.43
C LEU A 19 -12.90 -12.52 -3.10
N LYS A 20 -14.24 -12.58 -3.09
CA LYS A 20 -15.03 -12.55 -1.85
C LYS A 20 -14.69 -13.72 -0.94
N ARG A 21 -14.63 -14.94 -1.47
CA ARG A 21 -14.22 -16.14 -0.73
C ARG A 21 -12.79 -16.04 -0.20
N TYR A 22 -11.87 -15.44 -0.97
CA TYR A 22 -10.51 -15.15 -0.47
C TYR A 22 -10.55 -14.26 0.75
N TYR A 23 -11.28 -13.15 0.67
CA TYR A 23 -11.40 -12.22 1.79
C TYR A 23 -12.01 -12.91 3.03
N GLU A 24 -13.13 -13.62 2.86
CA GLU A 24 -13.83 -14.34 3.93
C GLU A 24 -12.94 -15.41 4.57
N ARG A 25 -12.21 -16.17 3.76
CA ARG A 25 -11.27 -17.18 4.26
C ARG A 25 -10.13 -16.54 5.04
N LEU A 26 -9.53 -15.48 4.51
CA LEU A 26 -8.41 -14.81 5.15
C LEU A 26 -8.81 -14.11 6.44
N ILE A 27 -9.94 -13.42 6.47
CA ILE A 27 -10.41 -12.75 7.69
C ILE A 27 -10.79 -13.76 8.78
N GLY A 28 -11.35 -14.91 8.38
CA GLY A 28 -11.68 -15.99 9.30
C GLY A 28 -10.45 -16.64 9.93
N GLU A 29 -9.39 -16.88 9.16
CA GLU A 29 -8.18 -17.57 9.63
C GLU A 29 -7.16 -16.63 10.30
N LEU A 30 -6.99 -15.43 9.81
CA LEU A 30 -5.96 -14.50 10.27
C LEU A 30 -6.50 -13.40 11.19
N GLY A 31 -7.82 -13.24 11.22
CA GLY A 31 -8.49 -12.19 11.96
C GLY A 31 -8.26 -10.79 11.36
N PRO A 32 -8.90 -9.75 11.94
CA PRO A 32 -8.70 -8.37 11.53
C PRO A 32 -7.26 -7.92 11.77
N GLN A 33 -6.66 -7.27 10.78
CA GLN A 33 -5.26 -6.85 10.80
C GLN A 33 -5.07 -5.46 11.43
N GLY A 34 -6.12 -4.61 11.39
CA GLY A 34 -6.06 -3.27 11.97
C GLY A 34 -4.98 -2.39 11.33
N TRP A 35 -4.75 -2.57 10.04
CA TRP A 35 -3.74 -1.84 9.29
C TRP A 35 -4.31 -0.47 8.85
N TRP A 36 -3.62 0.60 8.90
CA TRP A 36 -2.22 0.97 9.10
C TRP A 36 -1.98 1.43 10.56
N PRO A 37 -0.88 1.01 11.25
CA PRO A 37 -0.63 1.37 12.64
C PRO A 37 -0.05 2.79 12.76
N ALA A 38 -0.85 3.79 12.50
CA ALA A 38 -0.50 5.20 12.60
C ALA A 38 -1.59 5.98 13.35
N ARG A 39 -1.18 7.04 14.07
CA ARG A 39 -2.08 7.87 14.88
C ARG A 39 -2.67 9.04 14.09
N THR A 40 -2.02 9.46 13.01
CA THR A 40 -2.41 10.64 12.23
C THR A 40 -2.22 10.39 10.72
N ARG A 41 -2.96 11.13 9.91
CA ARG A 41 -2.78 11.14 8.44
C ARG A 41 -1.35 11.46 8.02
N LEU A 42 -0.68 12.40 8.70
CA LEU A 42 0.72 12.74 8.44
C LEU A 42 1.64 11.54 8.68
N GLU A 43 1.40 10.79 9.74
CA GLU A 43 2.18 9.62 10.09
C GLU A 43 2.04 8.51 9.04
N VAL A 44 0.83 8.32 8.49
CA VAL A 44 0.60 7.40 7.35
C VAL A 44 1.41 7.87 6.13
N ILE A 45 1.30 9.14 5.75
CA ILE A 45 2.00 9.69 4.58
C ILE A 45 3.52 9.52 4.71
N LEU A 46 4.07 9.87 5.87
CA LEU A 46 5.50 9.68 6.13
C LEU A 46 5.88 8.21 6.12
N GLY A 47 5.06 7.33 6.70
CA GLY A 47 5.27 5.89 6.68
C GLY A 47 5.33 5.33 5.27
N ALA A 48 4.39 5.73 4.40
CA ALA A 48 4.34 5.31 3.00
C ALA A 48 5.58 5.77 2.21
N ILE A 49 6.10 6.97 2.48
CA ILE A 49 7.35 7.45 1.88
C ILE A 49 8.55 6.70 2.47
N LEU A 50 8.59 6.50 3.76
CA LEU A 50 9.73 5.93 4.45
C LEU A 50 9.89 4.43 4.23
N VAL A 51 8.81 3.69 3.94
CA VAL A 51 8.87 2.26 3.67
C VAL A 51 9.35 1.90 2.25
N GLN A 52 9.44 2.88 1.36
CA GLN A 52 9.99 2.65 0.01
C GLN A 52 11.38 2.00 0.09
N ASN A 53 11.55 0.84 -0.57
CA ASN A 53 12.81 0.10 -0.64
C ASN A 53 13.43 -0.35 0.69
N THR A 54 12.63 -0.50 1.73
CA THR A 54 13.10 -0.98 3.02
C THR A 54 12.01 -1.81 3.70
N THR A 55 12.30 -2.36 4.87
CA THR A 55 11.33 -3.07 5.68
C THR A 55 10.44 -2.08 6.46
N TRP A 56 9.21 -2.51 6.77
CA TRP A 56 8.33 -1.75 7.66
C TRP A 56 9.01 -1.44 9.01
N GLN A 57 9.76 -2.38 9.56
CA GLN A 57 10.47 -2.19 10.83
C GLN A 57 11.44 -1.00 10.78
N ASN A 58 12.15 -0.82 9.67
CA ASN A 58 13.05 0.32 9.48
C ASN A 58 12.29 1.65 9.35
N ALA A 59 11.18 1.66 8.61
CA ALA A 59 10.29 2.81 8.52
C ALA A 59 9.69 3.16 9.89
N TYR A 60 9.24 2.15 10.64
CA TYR A 60 8.70 2.32 11.98
C TYR A 60 9.73 2.89 12.96
N ARG A 61 10.99 2.43 12.91
CA ARG A 61 12.09 3.03 13.70
C ARG A 61 12.30 4.50 13.36
N ALA A 62 12.25 4.85 12.08
CA ALA A 62 12.38 6.24 11.63
C ALA A 62 11.20 7.10 12.12
N LEU A 63 9.97 6.61 12.00
CA LEU A 63 8.78 7.27 12.56
C LEU A 63 8.87 7.44 14.08
N GLY A 64 9.40 6.44 14.78
CA GLY A 64 9.64 6.51 16.23
C GLY A 64 10.60 7.64 16.63
N ARG A 65 11.68 7.83 15.85
CA ARG A 65 12.61 8.94 16.05
C ARG A 65 11.96 10.30 15.78
N LEU A 66 11.20 10.43 14.69
CA LEU A 66 10.45 11.64 14.39
C LEU A 66 9.41 11.96 15.48
N ARG A 67 8.76 10.93 16.04
CA ARG A 67 7.80 11.09 17.13
C ARG A 67 8.49 11.60 18.40
N LYS A 68 9.63 11.03 18.80
CA LYS A 68 10.43 11.47 19.95
C LYS A 68 10.90 12.93 19.81
N ALA A 69 11.25 13.33 18.58
CA ALA A 69 11.64 14.71 18.27
C ALA A 69 10.44 15.68 18.14
N GLY A 70 9.18 15.19 18.27
CA GLY A 70 7.98 16.00 18.09
C GLY A 70 7.72 16.44 16.66
N LEU A 71 8.40 15.84 15.68
CA LEU A 71 8.33 16.18 14.24
C LEU A 71 7.14 15.55 13.50
N LEU A 72 6.31 14.72 14.17
CA LEU A 72 5.07 14.20 13.60
C LEU A 72 3.90 15.19 13.69
N ARG A 73 4.21 16.48 13.82
CA ARG A 73 3.27 17.60 13.69
C ARG A 73 3.64 18.42 12.46
N LEU A 74 2.67 18.64 11.57
CA LEU A 74 2.90 19.31 10.28
C LEU A 74 3.57 20.68 10.45
N SER A 75 3.14 21.50 11.44
CA SER A 75 3.72 22.81 11.73
C SER A 75 5.19 22.74 12.17
N LYS A 76 5.58 21.69 12.90
CA LYS A 76 6.98 21.48 13.30
C LYS A 76 7.81 20.88 12.17
N LEU A 77 7.26 19.88 11.45
CA LEU A 77 7.97 19.24 10.35
C LEU A 77 8.31 20.22 9.22
N ARG A 78 7.44 21.18 8.93
CA ARG A 78 7.68 22.25 7.94
C ARG A 78 8.78 23.23 8.33
N LYS A 79 9.07 23.36 9.63
CA LYS A 79 10.14 24.24 10.17
C LYS A 79 11.45 23.49 10.37
N ALA A 80 11.44 22.17 10.36
CA ALA A 80 12.64 21.36 10.54
C ALA A 80 13.62 21.57 9.39
N THR A 81 14.90 21.58 9.68
CA THR A 81 15.92 21.63 8.62
C THR A 81 16.01 20.28 7.89
N ARG A 82 16.54 20.30 6.67
CA ARG A 82 16.76 19.07 5.91
C ARG A 82 17.73 18.13 6.63
N ALA A 83 18.77 18.68 7.25
CA ALA A 83 19.74 17.90 8.02
C ALA A 83 19.10 17.22 9.24
N GLU A 84 18.25 17.93 9.96
CA GLU A 84 17.49 17.41 11.09
C GLU A 84 16.56 16.26 10.65
N LEU A 85 15.75 16.46 9.60
CA LEU A 85 14.90 15.40 9.06
C LEU A 85 15.73 14.17 8.66
N GLN A 86 16.84 14.36 7.94
CA GLN A 86 17.71 13.27 7.51
C GLN A 86 18.29 12.48 8.67
N SER A 87 18.68 13.15 9.76
CA SER A 87 19.23 12.48 10.95
C SER A 87 18.23 11.49 11.57
N HIS A 88 16.95 11.88 11.63
CA HIS A 88 15.90 11.04 12.21
C HIS A 88 15.47 9.89 11.30
N ILE A 89 15.46 10.09 9.97
CA ILE A 89 14.99 9.07 9.03
C ILE A 89 16.07 8.12 8.51
N ARG A 90 17.32 8.23 8.98
CA ARG A 90 18.43 7.31 8.62
C ARG A 90 18.07 5.82 8.69
N PRO A 91 17.32 5.34 9.70
CA PRO A 91 16.97 3.91 9.77
C PRO A 91 16.19 3.41 8.55
N ALA A 92 15.42 4.26 7.88
CA ALA A 92 14.66 3.90 6.70
C ALA A 92 15.52 3.65 5.44
N GLY A 93 16.81 3.95 5.46
CA GLY A 93 17.68 3.90 4.28
C GLY A 93 17.31 4.95 3.23
N PHE A 94 18.16 5.16 2.23
CA PHE A 94 17.93 6.16 1.16
C PHE A 94 17.45 7.52 1.69
N PHE A 95 17.90 7.89 2.88
CA PHE A 95 17.37 9.00 3.66
C PHE A 95 17.51 10.36 2.96
N ARG A 96 18.52 10.54 2.10
CA ARG A 96 18.70 11.76 1.30
C ARG A 96 17.57 11.93 0.28
N GLN A 97 17.21 10.85 -0.44
CA GLN A 97 16.13 10.88 -1.43
C GLN A 97 14.78 10.98 -0.73
N LYS A 98 14.57 10.19 0.33
CA LYS A 98 13.31 10.21 1.10
C LYS A 98 13.05 11.56 1.75
N SER A 99 14.10 12.21 2.29
CA SER A 99 13.96 13.58 2.81
C SER A 99 13.52 14.55 1.71
N LEU A 100 14.09 14.44 0.51
CA LEU A 100 13.67 15.27 -0.63
C LEU A 100 12.21 15.01 -1.01
N THR A 101 11.77 13.75 -1.04
CA THR A 101 10.37 13.42 -1.31
C THR A 101 9.43 14.01 -0.25
N VAL A 102 9.79 13.91 1.03
CA VAL A 102 9.02 14.54 2.12
C VAL A 102 8.96 16.06 1.93
N TRP A 103 10.08 16.70 1.61
CA TRP A 103 10.13 18.15 1.36
C TRP A 103 9.27 18.58 0.17
N ASN A 104 9.36 17.86 -0.95
CA ASN A 104 8.55 18.14 -2.14
C ASN A 104 7.04 18.03 -1.80
N PHE A 105 6.66 17.03 -1.02
CA PHE A 105 5.29 16.87 -0.56
C PHE A 105 4.84 18.03 0.35
N LEU A 106 5.68 18.41 1.33
CA LEU A 106 5.35 19.47 2.28
C LEU A 106 5.27 20.86 1.63
N ASP A 107 6.17 21.13 0.69
CA ASP A 107 6.18 22.36 -0.07
C ASP A 107 4.95 22.46 -0.99
N TRP A 108 4.66 21.42 -1.75
CA TRP A 108 3.47 21.33 -2.57
C TRP A 108 2.18 21.45 -1.74
N LEU A 109 2.09 20.74 -0.62
CA LEU A 109 0.94 20.83 0.31
C LEU A 109 0.78 22.27 0.83
N GLY A 110 1.89 22.93 1.10
CA GLY A 110 1.91 24.33 1.56
C GLY A 110 1.36 25.29 0.51
N ARG A 111 1.85 25.19 -0.72
CA ARG A 111 1.46 26.09 -1.83
C ARG A 111 0.03 25.83 -2.32
N THR A 112 -0.34 24.55 -2.48
CA THR A 112 -1.60 24.17 -3.13
C THR A 112 -2.76 24.11 -2.15
N TYR A 113 -2.51 23.65 -0.92
CA TYR A 113 -3.56 23.37 0.08
C TYR A 113 -3.36 24.13 1.39
N HIS A 114 -2.49 25.17 1.39
CA HIS A 114 -2.19 25.99 2.58
C HIS A 114 -1.75 25.15 3.79
N GLY A 115 -1.08 24.03 3.54
CA GLY A 115 -0.62 23.11 4.58
C GLY A 115 -1.72 22.31 5.25
N SER A 116 -2.90 22.19 4.66
CA SER A 116 -4.05 21.48 5.24
C SER A 116 -4.25 20.10 4.62
N LEU A 117 -4.05 19.04 5.39
CA LEU A 117 -4.41 17.67 4.99
C LEU A 117 -5.93 17.48 4.86
N GLY A 118 -6.74 18.26 5.59
CA GLY A 118 -8.19 18.26 5.45
C GLY A 118 -8.60 18.73 4.05
N ARG A 119 -8.06 19.87 3.59
CA ARG A 119 -8.31 20.40 2.23
C ARG A 119 -7.79 19.46 1.14
N LEU A 120 -6.61 18.87 1.35
CA LEU A 120 -6.04 17.90 0.45
C LEU A 120 -7.00 16.74 0.20
N PHE A 121 -7.45 16.07 1.25
CA PHE A 121 -8.29 14.88 1.14
C PHE A 121 -9.79 15.16 0.91
N ALA A 122 -10.19 16.43 0.87
CA ALA A 122 -11.51 16.83 0.40
C ALA A 122 -11.61 16.87 -1.14
N ARG A 123 -10.50 16.74 -1.86
CA ARG A 123 -10.47 16.71 -3.33
C ARG A 123 -11.03 15.39 -3.87
N PRO A 124 -11.66 15.41 -5.06
CA PRO A 124 -12.04 14.18 -5.75
C PRO A 124 -10.85 13.24 -5.96
N ALA A 125 -11.04 11.98 -5.60
CA ALA A 125 -9.99 10.96 -5.50
C ALA A 125 -9.12 10.83 -6.76
N ALA A 126 -9.72 10.74 -7.94
CA ALA A 126 -8.99 10.58 -9.21
C ALA A 126 -8.13 11.81 -9.56
N GLY A 127 -8.63 13.02 -9.26
CA GLY A 127 -7.86 14.26 -9.43
C GLY A 127 -6.66 14.31 -8.49
N LEU A 128 -6.91 14.04 -7.22
CA LEU A 128 -5.86 14.01 -6.20
C LEU A 128 -4.78 12.97 -6.50
N ARG A 129 -5.17 11.79 -7.01
CA ARG A 129 -4.21 10.75 -7.43
C ARG A 129 -3.25 11.29 -8.50
N ARG A 130 -3.77 11.96 -9.53
CA ARG A 130 -2.93 12.54 -10.59
C ARG A 130 -1.97 13.61 -10.04
N GLU A 131 -2.46 14.47 -9.16
CA GLU A 131 -1.63 15.50 -8.52
C GLU A 131 -0.49 14.87 -7.68
N LEU A 132 -0.79 13.87 -6.85
CA LEU A 132 0.22 13.18 -6.04
C LEU A 132 1.26 12.44 -6.92
N LEU A 133 0.83 11.82 -8.03
CA LEU A 133 1.73 11.14 -8.96
C LEU A 133 2.68 12.11 -9.69
N SER A 134 2.33 13.39 -9.81
CA SER A 134 3.23 14.40 -10.40
C SER A 134 4.38 14.79 -9.47
N LEU A 135 4.29 14.45 -8.18
CA LEU A 135 5.34 14.80 -7.21
C LEU A 135 6.53 13.85 -7.33
N LYS A 136 7.70 14.44 -7.53
CA LYS A 136 8.96 13.67 -7.63
C LYS A 136 9.20 12.83 -6.38
N GLY A 137 9.32 11.53 -6.58
CA GLY A 137 9.58 10.55 -5.51
C GLY A 137 8.33 9.82 -5.01
N LEU A 138 7.14 10.13 -5.51
CA LEU A 138 5.91 9.39 -5.25
C LEU A 138 5.56 8.54 -6.48
N GLY A 139 5.62 7.22 -6.34
CA GLY A 139 5.15 6.27 -7.34
C GLY A 139 3.73 5.78 -7.05
N PRO A 140 3.10 5.04 -8.00
CA PRO A 140 1.71 4.58 -7.88
C PRO A 140 1.41 3.88 -6.55
N GLU A 141 2.23 2.93 -6.13
CA GLU A 141 2.04 2.19 -4.88
C GLU A 141 2.05 3.10 -3.65
N THR A 142 2.97 4.08 -3.59
CA THR A 142 3.04 5.04 -2.48
C THR A 142 1.84 5.99 -2.48
N VAL A 143 1.44 6.47 -3.64
CA VAL A 143 0.28 7.35 -3.80
C VAL A 143 -1.00 6.64 -3.40
N ASP A 144 -1.20 5.42 -3.89
CA ASP A 144 -2.40 4.64 -3.59
C ASP A 144 -2.45 4.24 -2.10
N ALA A 145 -1.30 3.95 -1.46
CA ALA A 145 -1.23 3.77 -0.02
C ALA A 145 -1.61 5.04 0.75
N ILE A 146 -1.15 6.21 0.32
CA ILE A 146 -1.56 7.49 0.93
C ILE A 146 -3.06 7.71 0.78
N LEU A 147 -3.62 7.45 -0.41
CA LEU A 147 -5.05 7.63 -0.66
C LEU A 147 -5.90 6.65 0.15
N LEU A 148 -5.52 5.38 0.19
CA LEU A 148 -6.26 4.35 0.91
C LEU A 148 -6.23 4.59 2.43
N TYR A 149 -5.04 4.79 3.00
CA TYR A 149 -4.85 4.77 4.44
C TYR A 149 -4.96 6.15 5.11
N ALA A 150 -4.49 7.23 4.46
CA ALA A 150 -4.62 8.58 4.99
C ALA A 150 -5.85 9.31 4.44
N GLY A 151 -6.16 9.09 3.16
CA GLY A 151 -7.28 9.72 2.46
C GLY A 151 -8.62 9.04 2.68
N ARG A 152 -8.62 7.78 3.11
CA ARG A 152 -9.82 6.93 3.18
C ARG A 152 -10.56 6.85 1.84
N GLN A 153 -9.80 6.77 0.76
CA GLN A 153 -10.32 6.68 -0.60
C GLN A 153 -10.07 5.28 -1.17
N PRO A 154 -11.00 4.70 -1.94
CA PRO A 154 -10.94 3.31 -2.36
C PRO A 154 -9.98 3.11 -3.55
N PHE A 155 -8.68 3.21 -3.27
CA PHE A 155 -7.62 2.78 -4.19
C PHE A 155 -6.96 1.52 -3.63
N PHE A 156 -7.07 0.40 -4.36
CA PHE A 156 -6.42 -0.82 -3.92
C PHE A 156 -4.90 -0.72 -4.11
N VAL A 157 -4.13 -1.15 -3.13
CA VAL A 157 -2.66 -1.19 -3.22
C VAL A 157 -2.22 -2.53 -3.76
N ALA A 158 -1.82 -2.59 -5.03
CA ALA A 158 -1.36 -3.81 -5.69
C ALA A 158 0.15 -4.02 -5.50
N ASP A 159 0.60 -4.16 -4.26
CA ASP A 159 2.00 -4.31 -3.90
C ASP A 159 2.63 -5.63 -4.45
N ALA A 160 3.90 -5.86 -4.15
CA ALA A 160 4.60 -7.05 -4.61
C ALA A 160 4.01 -8.36 -4.05
N TYR A 161 3.40 -8.35 -2.86
CA TYR A 161 2.72 -9.51 -2.29
C TYR A 161 1.42 -9.78 -3.03
N THR A 162 0.59 -8.77 -3.17
CA THR A 162 -0.68 -8.84 -3.93
C THR A 162 -0.45 -9.35 -5.34
N ARG A 163 0.48 -8.75 -6.09
CA ARG A 163 0.80 -9.18 -7.46
C ARG A 163 1.23 -10.65 -7.52
N ARG A 164 2.09 -11.08 -6.61
CA ARG A 164 2.57 -12.47 -6.57
C ARG A 164 1.46 -13.45 -6.23
N ILE A 165 0.58 -13.13 -5.30
CA ILE A 165 -0.55 -13.98 -4.93
C ILE A 165 -1.51 -14.09 -6.12
N MET A 166 -1.93 -12.97 -6.70
CA MET A 166 -2.87 -12.97 -7.85
C MET A 166 -2.30 -13.76 -9.04
N ALA A 167 -1.01 -13.58 -9.35
CA ALA A 167 -0.36 -14.30 -10.44
C ALA A 167 -0.21 -15.79 -10.14
N ARG A 168 0.18 -16.18 -8.93
CA ARG A 168 0.34 -17.59 -8.54
C ARG A 168 -0.97 -18.36 -8.57
N HIS A 169 -2.06 -17.67 -8.28
CA HIS A 169 -3.42 -18.21 -8.35
C HIS A 169 -4.05 -18.11 -9.74
N GLY A 170 -3.30 -17.69 -10.78
CA GLY A 170 -3.79 -17.63 -12.15
C GLY A 170 -4.83 -16.52 -12.42
N LEU A 171 -5.03 -15.61 -11.48
CA LEU A 171 -6.01 -14.51 -11.60
C LEU A 171 -5.54 -13.38 -12.52
N VAL A 172 -4.24 -13.23 -12.65
CA VAL A 172 -3.59 -12.31 -13.58
C VAL A 172 -2.36 -12.96 -14.20
N PRO A 173 -1.91 -12.54 -15.39
CA PRO A 173 -0.67 -13.03 -15.98
C PRO A 173 0.53 -12.82 -15.06
N PRO A 174 1.53 -13.72 -15.04
CA PRO A 174 2.77 -13.55 -14.27
C PRO A 174 3.54 -12.25 -14.55
N THR A 175 3.35 -11.70 -15.75
CA THR A 175 3.96 -10.45 -16.22
C THR A 175 3.16 -9.20 -15.88
N ALA A 176 1.97 -9.35 -15.26
CA ALA A 176 1.11 -8.22 -14.91
C ALA A 176 1.85 -7.21 -14.04
N ASP A 177 1.81 -5.96 -14.44
CA ASP A 177 2.40 -4.86 -13.70
C ASP A 177 1.46 -4.37 -12.57
N TYR A 178 1.87 -3.30 -11.88
CA TYR A 178 1.09 -2.70 -10.81
C TYR A 178 -0.30 -2.27 -11.29
N ALA A 179 -0.37 -1.59 -12.43
CA ALA A 179 -1.61 -1.02 -12.94
C ALA A 179 -2.61 -2.10 -13.36
N ALA A 180 -2.13 -3.15 -14.04
CA ALA A 180 -2.96 -4.26 -14.48
C ALA A 180 -3.58 -5.02 -13.29
N VAL A 181 -2.79 -5.28 -12.23
CA VAL A 181 -3.31 -5.96 -11.03
C VAL A 181 -4.26 -5.07 -10.25
N GLN A 182 -3.96 -3.77 -10.11
CA GLN A 182 -4.86 -2.82 -9.47
C GLN A 182 -6.19 -2.73 -10.21
N GLN A 183 -6.15 -2.62 -11.54
CA GLN A 183 -7.35 -2.59 -12.38
C GLN A 183 -8.18 -3.86 -12.20
N PHE A 184 -7.55 -5.04 -12.25
CA PHE A 184 -8.23 -6.31 -12.01
C PHE A 184 -8.99 -6.31 -10.67
N LEU A 185 -8.37 -5.83 -9.60
CA LEU A 185 -9.00 -5.77 -8.28
C LEU A 185 -10.13 -4.75 -8.22
N HIS A 186 -9.96 -3.57 -8.81
CA HIS A 186 -11.00 -2.54 -8.90
C HIS A 186 -12.22 -2.98 -9.72
N GLU A 187 -12.04 -3.79 -10.75
CA GLU A 187 -13.12 -4.31 -11.57
C GLU A 187 -13.92 -5.43 -10.89
N ASN A 188 -13.27 -6.16 -9.97
CA ASN A 188 -13.83 -7.36 -9.37
C ASN A 188 -14.15 -7.24 -7.87
N LEU A 189 -13.87 -6.10 -7.24
CA LEU A 189 -14.24 -5.81 -5.87
C LEU A 189 -15.13 -4.55 -5.81
N PRO A 190 -16.05 -4.45 -4.84
CA PRO A 190 -16.76 -3.20 -4.60
C PRO A 190 -15.76 -2.11 -4.21
N ALA A 191 -15.99 -0.87 -4.65
CA ALA A 191 -15.15 0.28 -4.32
C ALA A 191 -15.39 0.71 -2.86
N ASP A 192 -14.96 -0.12 -1.92
CA ASP A 192 -15.08 0.09 -0.49
C ASP A 192 -13.70 0.23 0.16
N GLN A 193 -13.49 1.33 0.87
CA GLN A 193 -12.21 1.66 1.50
C GLN A 193 -11.87 0.69 2.64
N ALA A 194 -12.86 0.29 3.43
CA ALA A 194 -12.62 -0.60 4.57
C ALA A 194 -12.25 -2.01 4.09
N LEU A 195 -12.96 -2.50 3.06
CA LEU A 195 -12.62 -3.75 2.39
C LEU A 195 -11.22 -3.71 1.78
N PHE A 196 -10.87 -2.64 1.06
CA PHE A 196 -9.55 -2.53 0.42
C PHE A 196 -8.43 -2.46 1.45
N ASN A 197 -8.64 -1.72 2.54
CA ASN A 197 -7.70 -1.64 3.64
C ASN A 197 -7.43 -3.02 4.24
N GLU A 198 -8.48 -3.70 4.66
CA GLU A 198 -8.35 -4.99 5.35
C GLU A 198 -7.85 -6.09 4.40
N PHE A 199 -8.39 -6.16 3.18
CA PHE A 199 -7.98 -7.19 2.23
C PHE A 199 -6.52 -7.04 1.81
N HIS A 200 -6.04 -5.81 1.58
CA HIS A 200 -4.62 -5.57 1.32
C HIS A 200 -3.74 -6.05 2.48
N ALA A 201 -4.11 -5.72 3.71
CA ALA A 201 -3.36 -6.12 4.90
C ALA A 201 -3.30 -7.66 5.06
N LEU A 202 -4.42 -8.34 4.81
CA LEU A 202 -4.49 -9.81 4.81
C LEU A 202 -3.59 -10.42 3.72
N LEU A 203 -3.59 -9.87 2.51
CA LEU A 203 -2.72 -10.33 1.42
C LEU A 203 -1.24 -10.10 1.75
N VAL A 204 -0.89 -8.98 2.39
CA VAL A 204 0.47 -8.74 2.90
C VAL A 204 0.86 -9.83 3.90
N GLU A 205 -0.02 -10.20 4.82
CA GLU A 205 0.25 -11.23 5.82
C GLU A 205 0.42 -12.61 5.18
N VAL A 206 -0.43 -12.98 4.21
CA VAL A 206 -0.25 -14.19 3.39
C VAL A 206 1.10 -14.17 2.67
N GLY A 207 1.46 -13.06 2.06
CA GLY A 207 2.73 -12.89 1.35
C GLY A 207 3.96 -13.04 2.25
N LYS A 208 3.86 -12.62 3.51
CA LYS A 208 4.91 -12.73 4.53
C LYS A 208 5.03 -14.14 5.08
N ARG A 209 3.94 -14.80 5.40
CA ARG A 209 3.96 -16.11 6.06
C ARG A 209 4.08 -17.26 5.08
N TYR A 210 3.32 -17.26 4.00
CA TYR A 210 3.09 -18.41 3.13
C TYR A 210 3.58 -18.19 1.71
N CYS A 211 3.11 -17.15 1.04
CA CYS A 211 3.38 -16.91 -0.38
C CYS A 211 4.79 -16.32 -0.58
N LYS A 212 5.85 -17.05 -0.21
CA LYS A 212 7.23 -16.64 -0.40
C LYS A 212 7.60 -16.59 -1.88
N ARG A 213 8.62 -15.78 -2.23
CA ARG A 213 9.18 -15.78 -3.60
C ARG A 213 9.84 -17.12 -3.92
N GLN A 214 10.68 -17.59 -3.01
CA GLN A 214 11.32 -18.91 -3.06
C GLN A 214 10.67 -19.80 -2.01
N ALA A 215 10.53 -21.09 -2.29
CA ALA A 215 9.94 -22.07 -1.41
C ALA A 215 8.62 -21.61 -0.76
N PRO A 216 7.56 -21.34 -1.54
CA PRO A 216 6.25 -20.98 -0.99
C PRO A 216 5.67 -22.14 -0.18
N ARG A 217 4.98 -21.81 0.90
CA ARG A 217 4.32 -22.78 1.80
C ARG A 217 2.83 -22.86 1.44
N CYS A 218 2.53 -23.34 0.23
CA CYS A 218 1.17 -23.37 -0.28
C CYS A 218 0.29 -24.37 0.47
N ASP A 219 0.88 -25.48 0.93
CA ASP A 219 0.28 -26.52 1.75
C ASP A 219 -0.24 -26.03 3.11
N GLN A 220 0.31 -24.94 3.64
CA GLN A 220 -0.09 -24.34 4.91
C GLN A 220 -0.86 -23.03 4.74
N CYS A 221 -1.07 -22.61 3.50
CA CYS A 221 -1.68 -21.32 3.19
C CYS A 221 -3.20 -21.36 3.33
N PRO A 222 -3.84 -20.40 3.99
CA PRO A 222 -5.31 -20.32 4.03
C PRO A 222 -5.99 -20.31 2.65
N LEU A 223 -5.26 -19.89 1.61
CA LEU A 223 -5.76 -19.85 0.23
C LEU A 223 -5.44 -21.13 -0.56
N GLN A 224 -4.94 -22.20 0.07
CA GLN A 224 -4.56 -23.45 -0.60
C GLN A 224 -5.69 -24.03 -1.46
N GLU A 225 -6.91 -24.08 -0.96
CA GLU A 225 -8.08 -24.62 -1.64
C GLU A 225 -8.42 -23.91 -2.97
N PHE A 226 -7.92 -22.71 -3.17
CA PHE A 226 -8.14 -21.88 -4.35
C PHE A 226 -6.98 -21.93 -5.35
N LEU A 227 -5.96 -22.73 -5.10
CA LEU A 227 -4.84 -22.86 -6.04
C LEU A 227 -5.31 -23.59 -7.30
N PRO A 228 -4.90 -23.16 -8.50
CA PRO A 228 -5.12 -23.94 -9.71
C PRO A 228 -4.28 -25.22 -9.66
N GLU A 229 -4.68 -26.23 -10.44
CA GLU A 229 -3.94 -27.51 -10.55
C GLU A 229 -2.46 -27.33 -10.87
N LYS A 230 -2.12 -26.30 -11.65
CA LYS A 230 -0.75 -25.91 -11.98
C LYS A 230 -0.47 -24.48 -11.54
N PRO A 231 -0.17 -24.25 -10.27
CA PRO A 231 0.15 -22.90 -9.79
C PRO A 231 1.47 -22.38 -10.39
N HIS A 232 1.52 -21.08 -10.65
CA HIS A 232 2.74 -20.46 -11.14
C HIS A 232 3.77 -20.30 -10.00
N HIS A 233 4.80 -21.15 -9.99
CA HIS A 233 5.89 -21.12 -9.00
C HIS A 233 7.13 -20.35 -9.45
N ASP A 234 7.03 -19.51 -10.49
CA ASP A 234 8.15 -18.69 -10.96
C ASP A 234 8.67 -17.78 -9.83
N SER A 235 9.94 -17.92 -9.48
CA SER A 235 10.60 -17.07 -8.48
C SER A 235 10.63 -15.59 -8.85
N ARG A 236 10.36 -15.26 -10.12
CA ARG A 236 10.22 -13.89 -10.62
C ARG A 236 8.86 -13.28 -10.31
N LEU A 237 7.84 -14.07 -9.89
CA LEU A 237 6.53 -13.54 -9.51
C LEU A 237 6.65 -12.51 -8.40
N GLY A 238 6.18 -11.30 -8.64
CA GLY A 238 6.33 -10.16 -7.75
C GLY A 238 7.78 -9.66 -7.66
N ALA A 239 8.71 -10.20 -8.48
CA ALA A 239 9.98 -9.54 -8.70
C ALA A 239 9.72 -8.23 -9.43
N ARG A 240 10.51 -7.24 -9.09
CA ARG A 240 10.46 -5.95 -9.77
C ARG A 240 10.88 -6.15 -11.21
N VAL A 241 10.10 -5.65 -12.13
CA VAL A 241 10.59 -5.36 -13.47
C VAL A 241 11.60 -4.23 -13.30
N SER A 242 12.87 -4.60 -13.10
CA SER A 242 13.97 -3.65 -13.15
C SER A 242 14.13 -3.24 -14.61
N ARG A 243 13.32 -2.29 -15.05
CA ARG A 243 13.73 -1.50 -16.20
C ARG A 243 14.94 -0.70 -15.74
N PRO A 244 16.10 -0.77 -16.40
CA PRO A 244 17.20 0.11 -16.08
C PRO A 244 16.71 1.53 -16.35
N LEU A 245 16.40 2.27 -15.30
CA LEU A 245 16.16 3.70 -15.40
C LEU A 245 17.51 4.31 -15.75
N ARG A 246 17.62 4.79 -16.97
CA ARG A 246 18.61 5.80 -17.32
C ARG A 246 18.49 6.88 -16.25
N SER A 247 19.61 7.13 -15.58
CA SER A 247 19.90 8.17 -14.57
C SER A 247 18.67 8.95 -14.05
N GLY A 248 18.16 8.54 -12.89
CA GLY A 248 17.20 9.28 -12.11
C GLY A 248 15.81 8.66 -12.04
N GLN A 249 15.64 7.53 -11.37
CA GLN A 249 14.44 7.13 -10.63
C GLN A 249 14.30 5.61 -10.44
N ALA A 250 14.22 5.16 -9.23
CA ALA A 250 13.41 4.01 -8.85
C ALA A 250 13.10 4.08 -7.36
N ALA A 251 11.90 4.46 -7.04
CA ALA A 251 11.32 4.12 -5.74
C ALA A 251 10.84 2.68 -5.81
N ARG A 252 11.43 1.83 -5.01
CA ARG A 252 11.05 0.42 -4.86
C ARG A 252 10.40 0.25 -3.49
N THR A 253 9.19 -0.27 -3.44
CA THR A 253 8.47 -0.45 -2.18
C THR A 253 8.39 -1.92 -1.80
N VAL A 254 8.82 -2.22 -0.60
CA VAL A 254 8.55 -3.48 0.08
C VAL A 254 7.88 -3.11 1.39
N LEU A 255 6.57 -3.31 1.46
CA LEU A 255 5.85 -3.32 2.73
C LEU A 255 6.20 -4.64 3.44
N ALA A 256 7.14 -4.60 4.37
CA ALA A 256 7.54 -5.76 5.14
C ALA A 256 7.48 -5.44 6.64
N GLU A 257 6.80 -6.31 7.36
CA GLU A 257 6.86 -6.55 8.80
C GLU A 257 6.48 -5.43 9.76
N ALA A 258 5.21 -5.41 10.16
CA ALA A 258 4.80 -4.88 11.47
C ALA A 258 5.01 -5.97 12.52
N PRO A 259 5.48 -5.66 13.74
CA PRO A 259 5.55 -6.65 14.81
C PRO A 259 4.12 -7.10 15.18
N ALA A 260 3.91 -8.40 15.21
CA ALA A 260 2.72 -8.98 15.81
C ALA A 260 2.71 -8.58 17.30
N GLY A 261 1.77 -7.74 17.71
CA GLY A 261 1.63 -7.39 19.12
C GLY A 261 1.29 -5.94 19.45
N ALA A 262 1.41 -5.00 18.55
CA ALA A 262 0.95 -3.64 18.84
C ALA A 262 -0.58 -3.53 18.67
N ARG A 263 -1.36 -4.19 19.53
CA ARG A 263 -2.78 -3.89 19.71
C ARG A 263 -2.86 -2.51 20.36
N ALA A 264 -3.14 -1.48 19.58
CA ALA A 264 -3.65 -0.24 20.14
C ALA A 264 -5.08 -0.53 20.61
N SER A 265 -5.34 -0.47 21.91
CA SER A 265 -6.69 -0.39 22.44
C SER A 265 -7.35 0.83 21.81
N VAL A 266 -8.34 0.59 20.98
CA VAL A 266 -9.17 1.65 20.41
C VAL A 266 -10.18 2.02 21.49
N ASP A 267 -9.80 2.99 22.33
CA ASP A 267 -10.77 3.70 23.12
C ASP A 267 -11.66 4.50 22.15
N GLY A 268 -12.95 4.19 22.20
CA GLY A 268 -13.96 4.75 21.30
C GLY A 268 -14.22 6.23 21.56
N ARG A 269 -13.31 7.12 21.17
CA ARG A 269 -13.58 8.56 21.13
C ARG A 269 -13.62 9.02 19.68
N THR A 270 -14.82 9.33 19.28
CA THR A 270 -15.18 10.08 18.09
C THR A 270 -14.24 11.26 17.87
N ILE A 271 -13.49 11.24 16.77
CA ILE A 271 -12.67 12.37 16.36
C ILE A 271 -13.60 13.42 15.74
N GLN A 272 -14.09 14.34 16.58
CA GLN A 272 -14.62 15.61 16.09
C GLN A 272 -13.48 16.49 15.62
N GLY A 273 -13.67 17.10 14.45
CA GLY A 273 -12.67 17.90 13.77
C GLY A 273 -12.36 19.22 14.47
N ARG A 274 -11.13 19.59 14.38
CA ARG A 274 -10.65 20.98 14.21
C ARG A 274 -9.42 20.94 13.31
#